data_1d7a01608381cd219e11c72ea8d93cd0
#
_entry.id   1d7a01608381cd219e11c72ea8d93cd0
#
_cell.length_a   1.000
_cell.length_b   1.000
_cell.length_c   1.000
_cell.angle_alpha   90.00
_cell.angle_beta   90.00
_cell.angle_gamma   90.00
#
_symmetry.space_group_name_H-M   'P 1'
#
loop_
_entity.id
_entity.type
_entity.pdbx_description
1 polymer ?
#
loop_
_entity_poly.entity_id
_entity_poly.type
_entity_poly.pdbx_seq_one_letter_code
_entity_poly.pdbx_strand_id
1 'polypeptide(L)'
;LRQEMVDVLSEKDHTDCVCSVLEEHLEYGKQYAKEFKMKSGTGKCGKKEMNGADCFTQGAENANAECSNYKAEKSAAYTRVTGAESGYNLYINFILNPRVEDELLRPYRKGILSFFTEEQKAAFRANPAEIWNYIQAHITAYPDNERETVMETPYECLVSGIGTERSQKVLFVAIARTLGIPARLNPDNKVMEYWVKDQFVPVLKQQEGGAVLTLKKEADAVWNYYQNWTMGRLVGNEFVSLNLTGRSWKGDTLELALIPGTYRIITTNRLPNGNQFAWEKTFTIEEGGQREAVSYTHLTLPTNSL
;
A
#
# COMPACT_ATOMS: atom_id res chain seq x y z
N LEU A 1 -13.37 12.47 -12.45
CA LEU A 1 -13.36 11.27 -11.64
C LEU A 1 -12.64 10.09 -12.33
N ARG A 2 -12.91 9.80 -13.62
CA ARG A 2 -12.22 8.74 -14.36
C ARG A 2 -10.73 9.01 -14.46
N GLN A 3 -10.33 10.20 -14.91
CA GLN A 3 -8.92 10.57 -15.04
C GLN A 3 -8.20 10.53 -13.69
N GLU A 4 -8.81 11.06 -12.66
CA GLU A 4 -8.25 11.08 -11.31
C GLU A 4 -8.07 9.69 -10.70
N MET A 5 -8.96 8.74 -11.04
CA MET A 5 -8.78 7.35 -10.66
C MET A 5 -7.62 6.70 -11.42
N VAL A 6 -7.46 7.01 -12.71
CA VAL A 6 -6.33 6.52 -13.50
C VAL A 6 -5.01 7.12 -12.99
N ASP A 7 -5.00 8.39 -12.59
CA ASP A 7 -3.80 9.09 -12.11
C ASP A 7 -3.23 8.51 -10.79
N VAL A 8 -4.02 7.78 -10.02
CA VAL A 8 -3.57 7.12 -8.78
C VAL A 8 -3.19 5.65 -8.94
N LEU A 9 -3.34 5.11 -10.14
CA LEU A 9 -2.89 3.75 -10.44
C LEU A 9 -1.36 3.67 -10.52
N SER A 10 -0.81 2.55 -10.12
CA SER A 10 0.61 2.26 -10.32
C SER A 10 0.92 1.95 -11.79
N GLU A 11 2.20 2.00 -12.19
CA GLU A 11 2.63 1.58 -13.53
C GLU A 11 2.20 0.13 -13.84
N LYS A 12 2.26 -0.75 -12.84
CA LYS A 12 1.78 -2.12 -12.96
C LYS A 12 0.28 -2.16 -13.26
N ASP A 13 -0.52 -1.33 -12.58
CA ASP A 13 -1.96 -1.30 -12.76
C ASP A 13 -2.37 -0.74 -14.12
N HIS A 14 -1.60 0.18 -14.69
CA HIS A 14 -1.81 0.65 -16.06
C HIS A 14 -1.65 -0.47 -17.09
N THR A 15 -0.83 -1.49 -16.78
CA THR A 15 -0.61 -2.64 -17.66
C THR A 15 -1.60 -3.77 -17.40
N ASP A 16 -1.89 -4.05 -16.13
CA ASP A 16 -2.61 -5.26 -15.69
C ASP A 16 -4.11 -5.04 -15.47
N CYS A 17 -4.53 -3.78 -15.26
CA CYS A 17 -5.91 -3.47 -14.93
C CYS A 17 -6.82 -3.49 -16.17
N VAL A 18 -7.82 -4.35 -16.15
CA VAL A 18 -8.82 -4.40 -17.22
C VAL A 18 -9.94 -3.37 -17.01
N CYS A 19 -10.51 -2.83 -18.09
CA CYS A 19 -11.53 -1.78 -18.05
C CYS A 19 -12.71 -2.11 -17.13
N SER A 20 -13.13 -3.37 -17.07
CA SER A 20 -14.27 -3.80 -16.23
C SER A 20 -14.03 -3.55 -14.73
N VAL A 21 -12.79 -3.62 -14.25
CA VAL A 21 -12.43 -3.29 -12.87
C VAL A 21 -12.65 -1.79 -12.62
N LEU A 22 -12.14 -0.94 -13.52
CA LEU A 22 -12.26 0.50 -13.39
C LEU A 22 -13.72 0.97 -13.50
N GLU A 23 -14.48 0.38 -14.41
CA GLU A 23 -15.91 0.69 -14.58
C GLU A 23 -16.70 0.32 -13.34
N GLU A 24 -16.49 -0.86 -12.78
CA GLU A 24 -17.15 -1.30 -11.55
C GLU A 24 -16.80 -0.38 -10.36
N HIS A 25 -15.51 -0.06 -10.19
CA HIS A 25 -15.07 0.83 -9.11
C HIS A 25 -15.64 2.23 -9.23
N LEU A 26 -15.78 2.76 -10.45
CA LEU A 26 -16.46 4.02 -10.71
C LEU A 26 -17.95 3.92 -10.42
N GLU A 27 -18.63 2.88 -10.88
CA GLU A 27 -20.06 2.70 -10.70
C GLU A 27 -20.43 2.67 -9.22
N TYR A 28 -19.81 1.77 -8.46
CA TYR A 28 -20.12 1.57 -7.05
C TYR A 28 -19.45 2.60 -6.12
N GLY A 29 -18.35 3.21 -6.54
CA GLY A 29 -17.68 4.25 -5.76
C GLY A 29 -18.35 5.62 -5.82
N LYS A 30 -19.02 5.96 -6.93
CA LYS A 30 -19.64 7.28 -7.15
C LYS A 30 -20.63 7.71 -6.06
N GLN A 31 -21.34 6.76 -5.45
CA GLN A 31 -22.30 7.06 -4.40
C GLN A 31 -21.66 7.77 -3.19
N TYR A 32 -20.39 7.49 -2.91
CA TYR A 32 -19.66 8.08 -1.78
C TYR A 32 -18.98 9.42 -2.12
N ALA A 33 -18.90 9.79 -3.39
CA ALA A 33 -18.20 11.00 -3.82
C ALA A 33 -18.71 12.27 -3.17
N LYS A 34 -20.00 12.34 -2.85
CA LYS A 34 -20.62 13.51 -2.23
C LYS A 34 -20.19 13.71 -0.78
N GLU A 35 -19.94 12.64 -0.05
CA GLU A 35 -19.55 12.66 1.36
C GLU A 35 -18.15 13.26 1.53
N PHE A 36 -17.29 13.09 0.51
CA PHE A 36 -15.89 13.51 0.52
C PHE A 36 -15.63 14.80 -0.27
N LYS A 37 -16.63 15.38 -0.96
CA LYS A 37 -16.49 16.63 -1.74
C LYS A 37 -16.48 17.91 -0.89
N MET A 38 -16.61 17.83 0.41
CA MET A 38 -16.72 19.03 1.24
C MET A 38 -15.36 19.64 1.58
N LYS A 39 -15.18 20.84 1.04
CA LYS A 39 -14.08 21.79 1.25
C LYS A 39 -12.89 21.71 0.28
N SER A 40 -13.14 21.78 -1.00
CA SER A 40 -12.12 22.33 -1.89
C SER A 40 -12.19 23.86 -1.79
N GLY A 41 -11.27 24.50 -1.09
CA GLY A 41 -11.00 25.92 -1.25
C GLY A 41 -10.68 26.18 -2.72
N THR A 42 -11.25 27.26 -3.25
CA THR A 42 -11.16 27.74 -4.63
C THR A 42 -9.71 27.90 -5.11
N GLY A 43 -9.15 26.83 -5.68
CA GLY A 43 -7.98 26.91 -6.53
C GLY A 43 -8.44 26.73 -7.98
N LYS A 44 -8.48 27.82 -8.74
CA LYS A 44 -8.75 27.78 -10.19
C LYS A 44 -7.64 26.99 -10.89
N CYS A 45 -7.91 25.76 -11.25
CA CYS A 45 -7.11 25.04 -12.25
C CYS A 45 -7.68 25.35 -13.63
N GLY A 46 -6.84 25.89 -14.52
CA GLY A 46 -7.21 26.27 -15.87
C GLY A 46 -7.70 25.07 -16.66
N LYS A 47 -8.91 25.12 -17.14
CA LYS A 47 -9.52 24.15 -18.04
C LYS A 47 -8.80 24.18 -19.39
N LYS A 48 -8.23 23.04 -19.79
CA LYS A 48 -8.10 22.68 -21.20
C LYS A 48 -9.09 21.54 -21.45
N GLU A 49 -10.16 21.85 -22.16
CA GLU A 49 -11.14 20.87 -22.60
C GLU A 49 -10.48 19.97 -23.65
N MET A 50 -10.32 18.70 -23.35
CA MET A 50 -10.16 17.66 -24.35
C MET A 50 -11.38 16.75 -24.28
N ASN A 51 -12.06 16.61 -25.41
CA ASN A 51 -13.21 15.74 -25.58
C ASN A 51 -12.80 14.28 -25.40
N GLY A 52 -13.17 13.71 -24.26
CA GLY A 52 -12.79 12.34 -23.87
C GLY A 52 -13.77 11.27 -24.38
N ALA A 53 -14.09 11.25 -25.69
CA ALA A 53 -14.95 10.22 -26.26
C ALA A 53 -14.20 9.06 -26.94
N ASP A 54 -12.92 9.21 -27.25
CA ASP A 54 -12.24 8.30 -28.21
C ASP A 54 -11.28 7.27 -27.59
N CYS A 55 -11.10 7.24 -26.26
CA CYS A 55 -10.12 6.34 -25.65
C CYS A 55 -10.64 4.93 -25.35
N PHE A 56 -11.96 4.68 -25.42
CA PHE A 56 -12.56 3.41 -25.00
C PHE A 56 -13.16 2.54 -26.12
N THR A 57 -13.06 2.97 -27.38
CA THR A 57 -13.71 2.25 -28.50
C THR A 57 -12.75 1.58 -29.48
N GLN A 58 -11.44 1.69 -29.31
CA GLN A 58 -10.49 0.96 -30.13
C GLN A 58 -9.80 -0.13 -29.32
N GLY A 59 -9.86 -1.35 -29.89
CA GLY A 59 -9.39 -2.57 -29.25
C GLY A 59 -7.93 -2.53 -28.83
N ALA A 60 -7.58 -3.43 -27.94
CA ALA A 60 -6.36 -3.57 -27.16
C ALA A 60 -5.01 -3.53 -27.93
N GLU A 61 -5.00 -3.36 -29.22
CA GLU A 61 -3.77 -3.37 -30.03
C GLU A 61 -3.10 -2.00 -30.20
N ASN A 62 -3.76 -0.88 -29.88
CA ASN A 62 -3.20 0.47 -30.04
C ASN A 62 -2.99 1.24 -28.73
N ALA A 63 -3.28 0.67 -27.57
CA ALA A 63 -3.12 1.37 -26.27
C ALA A 63 -1.63 1.58 -25.88
N ASN A 64 -0.71 0.86 -26.48
CA ASN A 64 0.72 0.93 -26.13
C ASN A 64 1.49 2.09 -26.78
N ALA A 65 0.94 2.80 -27.75
CA ALA A 65 1.70 3.80 -28.49
C ALA A 65 1.51 5.25 -28.00
N GLU A 66 0.41 5.59 -27.32
CA GLU A 66 0.13 6.97 -26.91
C GLU A 66 0.32 7.23 -25.39
N CYS A 67 0.42 6.20 -24.57
CA CYS A 67 0.75 6.35 -23.14
C CYS A 67 2.25 6.55 -22.86
N SER A 68 3.13 6.34 -23.83
CA SER A 68 4.59 6.41 -23.62
C SER A 68 5.17 7.82 -23.48
N ASN A 69 4.39 8.88 -23.68
CA ASN A 69 4.85 10.27 -23.57
C ASN A 69 4.45 11.00 -22.29
N TYR A 70 3.80 10.34 -21.35
CA TYR A 70 3.54 10.94 -20.04
C TYR A 70 4.72 10.62 -19.11
N LYS A 71 5.63 11.60 -18.99
CA LYS A 71 6.79 11.52 -18.11
C LYS A 71 6.39 11.14 -16.70
N ALA A 72 7.01 10.08 -16.21
CA ALA A 72 6.98 9.58 -14.84
C ALA A 72 7.52 10.63 -13.83
N GLU A 73 6.74 11.64 -13.49
CA GLU A 73 7.11 12.61 -12.46
C GLU A 73 6.26 12.54 -11.19
N LYS A 74 5.42 11.54 -10.99
CA LYS A 74 4.66 11.39 -9.73
C LYS A 74 4.35 9.94 -9.35
N SER A 75 5.33 9.06 -9.30
CA SER A 75 5.18 7.82 -8.54
C SER A 75 5.54 8.03 -7.07
N ALA A 76 4.83 8.93 -6.40
CA ALA A 76 5.02 9.20 -4.98
C ALA A 76 3.68 9.27 -4.24
N ALA A 77 2.71 8.48 -4.66
CA ALA A 77 1.38 8.53 -4.06
C ALA A 77 1.24 7.74 -2.73
N TYR A 78 2.30 7.17 -2.19
CA TYR A 78 2.30 6.75 -0.79
C TYR A 78 2.94 7.82 0.10
N THR A 79 2.51 9.06 -0.10
CA THR A 79 2.88 10.13 0.82
C THR A 79 2.19 9.83 2.14
N ARG A 80 2.98 9.76 3.21
CA ARG A 80 2.51 9.76 4.59
C ARG A 80 1.40 10.80 4.71
N VAL A 81 0.17 10.36 4.99
CA VAL A 81 -0.93 11.25 5.35
C VAL A 81 -0.60 11.84 6.72
N THR A 82 0.20 12.87 6.71
CA THR A 82 0.45 13.69 7.90
C THR A 82 -0.37 14.96 7.76
N GLY A 83 -1.52 14.99 8.43
CA GLY A 83 -2.30 16.18 8.64
C GLY A 83 -3.03 16.72 7.39
N ALA A 84 -4.36 16.72 7.42
CA ALA A 84 -5.27 17.39 6.48
C ALA A 84 -5.12 16.98 5.00
N GLU A 85 -5.24 15.69 4.70
CA GLU A 85 -5.60 15.33 3.32
C GLU A 85 -6.98 15.92 3.02
N SER A 86 -7.12 16.53 1.84
CA SER A 86 -8.44 16.96 1.41
C SER A 86 -9.32 15.70 1.33
N GLY A 87 -10.57 15.78 1.77
CA GLY A 87 -11.50 14.64 1.71
C GLY A 87 -11.56 13.99 0.33
N TYR A 88 -11.22 14.74 -0.72
CA TYR A 88 -11.18 14.27 -2.09
C TYR A 88 -9.99 13.30 -2.35
N ASN A 89 -8.79 13.60 -1.86
CA ASN A 89 -7.63 12.70 -1.97
C ASN A 89 -7.87 11.40 -1.20
N LEU A 90 -8.48 11.50 -0.02
CA LEU A 90 -8.89 10.36 0.79
C LEU A 90 -9.85 9.44 0.01
N TYR A 91 -10.84 10.04 -0.67
CA TYR A 91 -11.79 9.30 -1.49
C TYR A 91 -11.12 8.59 -2.66
N ILE A 92 -10.29 9.29 -3.45
CA ILE A 92 -9.65 8.71 -4.63
C ILE A 92 -8.70 7.58 -4.24
N ASN A 93 -7.84 7.79 -3.24
CA ASN A 93 -6.79 6.82 -2.88
C ASN A 93 -7.30 5.63 -2.05
N PHE A 94 -8.27 5.86 -1.17
CA PHE A 94 -8.62 4.88 -0.14
C PHE A 94 -10.07 4.38 -0.18
N ILE A 95 -10.86 4.84 -1.16
CA ILE A 95 -12.18 4.29 -1.47
C ILE A 95 -12.23 3.85 -2.93
N LEU A 96 -11.88 4.74 -3.88
CA LEU A 96 -12.08 4.50 -5.30
C LEU A 96 -11.00 3.59 -5.90
N ASN A 97 -9.75 3.74 -5.46
CA ASN A 97 -8.61 2.95 -5.97
C ASN A 97 -8.89 1.43 -5.81
N PRO A 98 -8.85 0.65 -6.91
CA PRO A 98 -9.08 -0.79 -6.86
C PRO A 98 -7.95 -1.55 -6.16
N ARG A 99 -6.71 -1.07 -6.26
CA ARG A 99 -5.51 -1.74 -5.73
C ARG A 99 -5.40 -1.60 -4.22
N VAL A 100 -5.15 -2.71 -3.55
CA VAL A 100 -4.85 -2.74 -2.11
C VAL A 100 -3.37 -3.04 -1.89
N GLU A 101 -2.84 -4.11 -2.49
CA GLU A 101 -1.44 -4.53 -2.40
C GLU A 101 -0.92 -5.06 -3.75
N ASP A 102 -0.68 -6.37 -3.86
CA ASP A 102 -0.16 -7.02 -5.08
C ASP A 102 -1.13 -8.05 -5.66
N GLU A 103 -2.37 -8.05 -5.21
CA GLU A 103 -3.43 -8.96 -5.66
C GLU A 103 -3.71 -8.80 -7.15
N LEU A 104 -4.20 -9.88 -7.78
CA LEU A 104 -4.72 -9.80 -9.13
C LEU A 104 -5.98 -8.93 -9.14
N LEU A 105 -5.98 -7.86 -9.95
CA LEU A 105 -7.14 -6.98 -10.06
C LEU A 105 -8.28 -7.66 -10.82
N ARG A 106 -9.38 -7.89 -10.10
CA ARG A 106 -10.65 -8.38 -10.63
C ARG A 106 -11.80 -7.54 -10.07
N PRO A 107 -12.93 -7.44 -10.78
CA PRO A 107 -14.13 -6.82 -10.23
C PRO A 107 -14.56 -7.54 -8.95
N TYR A 108 -14.79 -6.81 -7.85
CA TYR A 108 -15.18 -7.40 -6.57
C TYR A 108 -16.31 -6.68 -5.83
N ARG A 109 -16.57 -5.41 -6.16
CA ARG A 109 -17.51 -4.59 -5.39
C ARG A 109 -18.94 -5.09 -5.47
N LYS A 110 -19.41 -5.41 -6.67
CA LYS A 110 -20.74 -5.95 -6.89
C LYS A 110 -20.92 -7.29 -6.14
N GLY A 111 -19.94 -8.16 -6.25
CA GLY A 111 -19.92 -9.43 -5.55
C GLY A 111 -20.01 -9.26 -4.04
N ILE A 112 -19.16 -8.43 -3.46
CA ILE A 112 -19.15 -8.13 -2.01
C ILE A 112 -20.49 -7.55 -1.56
N LEU A 113 -21.05 -6.57 -2.29
CA LEU A 113 -22.35 -5.96 -1.95
C LEU A 113 -23.51 -6.96 -1.98
N SER A 114 -23.45 -7.92 -2.90
CA SER A 114 -24.48 -8.96 -3.02
C SER A 114 -24.31 -10.08 -2.00
N PHE A 115 -23.12 -10.25 -1.47
CA PHE A 115 -22.80 -11.32 -0.51
C PHE A 115 -23.34 -11.03 0.89
N PHE A 116 -23.23 -9.77 1.35
CA PHE A 116 -23.66 -9.37 2.69
C PHE A 116 -25.08 -8.85 2.73
N THR A 117 -25.79 -9.14 3.83
CA THR A 117 -27.10 -8.55 4.11
C THR A 117 -26.99 -7.05 4.44
N GLU A 118 -28.11 -6.31 4.37
CA GLU A 118 -28.10 -4.88 4.72
C GLU A 118 -27.74 -4.66 6.17
N GLU A 119 -28.16 -5.57 7.08
CA GLU A 119 -27.83 -5.53 8.50
C GLU A 119 -26.32 -5.67 8.72
N GLN A 120 -25.68 -6.63 8.04
CA GLN A 120 -24.23 -6.81 8.12
C GLN A 120 -23.49 -5.57 7.57
N LYS A 121 -23.91 -5.04 6.44
CA LYS A 121 -23.34 -3.82 5.85
C LYS A 121 -23.49 -2.62 6.78
N ALA A 122 -24.63 -2.48 7.44
CA ALA A 122 -24.85 -1.42 8.43
C ALA A 122 -23.95 -1.59 9.67
N ALA A 123 -23.80 -2.81 10.18
CA ALA A 123 -22.92 -3.12 11.30
C ALA A 123 -21.45 -2.80 10.95
N PHE A 124 -20.98 -3.19 9.77
CA PHE A 124 -19.63 -2.91 9.30
C PHE A 124 -19.34 -1.41 9.13
N ARG A 125 -20.32 -0.62 8.65
CA ARG A 125 -20.19 0.84 8.60
C ARG A 125 -20.15 1.49 9.97
N ALA A 126 -20.90 0.97 10.91
CA ALA A 126 -20.92 1.47 12.30
C ALA A 126 -19.63 1.13 13.05
N ASN A 127 -19.09 -0.06 12.84
CA ASN A 127 -17.85 -0.53 13.44
C ASN A 127 -17.02 -1.32 12.41
N PRO A 128 -16.06 -0.70 11.73
CA PRO A 128 -15.26 -1.38 10.73
C PRO A 128 -14.46 -2.60 11.24
N ALA A 129 -14.17 -2.67 12.54
CA ALA A 129 -13.50 -3.83 13.12
C ALA A 129 -14.35 -5.12 13.01
N GLU A 130 -15.68 -5.01 12.89
CA GLU A 130 -16.57 -6.16 12.68
C GLU A 130 -16.33 -6.86 11.33
N ILE A 131 -15.79 -6.17 10.34
CA ILE A 131 -15.35 -6.79 9.07
C ILE A 131 -14.26 -7.83 9.38
N TRP A 132 -13.30 -7.47 10.23
CA TRP A 132 -12.22 -8.39 10.58
C TRP A 132 -12.72 -9.55 11.44
N ASN A 133 -13.60 -9.27 12.39
CA ASN A 133 -14.24 -10.32 13.19
C ASN A 133 -15.00 -11.33 12.30
N TYR A 134 -15.70 -10.82 11.28
CA TYR A 134 -16.37 -11.66 10.29
C TYR A 134 -15.37 -12.53 9.53
N ILE A 135 -14.29 -11.93 9.01
CA ILE A 135 -13.25 -12.64 8.25
C ILE A 135 -12.64 -13.75 9.10
N GLN A 136 -12.25 -13.45 10.34
CA GLN A 136 -11.67 -14.44 11.25
C GLN A 136 -12.61 -15.60 11.58
N ALA A 137 -13.92 -15.36 11.60
CA ALA A 137 -14.91 -16.37 11.89
C ALA A 137 -15.27 -17.27 10.68
N HIS A 138 -15.10 -16.76 9.45
CA HIS A 138 -15.64 -17.41 8.24
C HIS A 138 -14.59 -17.78 7.20
N ILE A 139 -13.40 -17.21 7.26
CA ILE A 139 -12.32 -17.49 6.32
C ILE A 139 -11.25 -18.31 7.03
N THR A 140 -11.08 -19.53 6.56
CA THR A 140 -10.03 -20.42 7.06
C THR A 140 -8.67 -19.93 6.58
N ALA A 141 -7.79 -19.60 7.52
CA ALA A 141 -6.41 -19.29 7.19
C ALA A 141 -5.65 -20.58 6.86
N TYR A 142 -4.88 -20.56 5.79
CA TYR A 142 -3.86 -21.58 5.55
C TYR A 142 -2.48 -20.93 5.60
N PRO A 143 -1.45 -21.69 6.01
CA PRO A 143 -0.12 -21.12 6.19
C PRO A 143 0.43 -20.64 4.85
N ASP A 144 1.04 -19.47 4.88
CA ASP A 144 1.89 -18.99 3.81
C ASP A 144 3.04 -19.97 3.64
N ASN A 145 3.25 -20.47 2.45
CA ASN A 145 4.38 -21.31 2.13
C ASN A 145 5.27 -20.61 1.09
N GLU A 146 6.45 -21.10 0.86
CA GLU A 146 7.47 -20.50 -0.01
C GLU A 146 7.01 -20.24 -1.47
N ARG A 147 5.86 -20.80 -1.87
CA ARG A 147 5.30 -20.65 -3.22
C ARG A 147 4.22 -19.59 -3.30
N GLU A 148 3.92 -18.91 -2.21
CA GLU A 148 2.84 -17.94 -2.15
C GLU A 148 3.21 -16.58 -2.71
N THR A 149 3.43 -16.56 -3.99
CA THR A 149 3.48 -15.31 -4.76
C THR A 149 2.11 -14.88 -5.27
N VAL A 150 1.11 -15.74 -5.24
CA VAL A 150 -0.24 -15.49 -5.76
C VAL A 150 -1.22 -15.37 -4.60
N MET A 151 -1.83 -14.19 -4.46
CA MET A 151 -2.91 -13.94 -3.51
C MET A 151 -4.26 -14.22 -4.17
N GLU A 152 -5.21 -14.74 -3.40
CA GLU A 152 -6.61 -14.80 -3.82
C GLU A 152 -7.13 -13.39 -4.05
N THR A 153 -8.01 -13.25 -5.06
CA THR A 153 -8.74 -11.99 -5.22
C THR A 153 -9.72 -11.81 -4.06
N PRO A 154 -10.07 -10.55 -3.70
CA PRO A 154 -10.96 -10.32 -2.57
C PRO A 154 -12.27 -11.09 -2.62
N TYR A 155 -12.90 -11.17 -3.79
CA TYR A 155 -14.17 -11.87 -3.92
C TYR A 155 -14.02 -13.38 -3.88
N GLU A 156 -12.96 -13.93 -4.48
CA GLU A 156 -12.67 -15.38 -4.43
C GLU A 156 -12.36 -15.82 -2.99
N CYS A 157 -11.54 -15.08 -2.25
CA CYS A 157 -11.28 -15.33 -0.85
C CYS A 157 -12.58 -15.35 -0.02
N LEU A 158 -13.48 -14.38 -0.26
CA LEU A 158 -14.77 -14.31 0.43
C LEU A 158 -15.68 -15.50 0.13
N VAL A 159 -15.79 -15.91 -1.13
CA VAL A 159 -16.71 -16.97 -1.56
C VAL A 159 -16.18 -18.37 -1.24
N SER A 160 -14.88 -18.58 -1.39
CA SER A 160 -14.25 -19.87 -1.06
C SER A 160 -14.18 -20.14 0.45
N GLY A 161 -14.18 -19.08 1.25
CA GLY A 161 -13.98 -19.21 2.70
C GLY A 161 -12.56 -19.63 3.10
N ILE A 162 -11.59 -19.46 2.20
CA ILE A 162 -10.19 -19.84 2.40
C ILE A 162 -9.30 -18.69 1.92
N GLY A 163 -8.22 -18.41 2.64
CA GLY A 163 -7.25 -17.41 2.21
C GLY A 163 -6.05 -17.33 3.15
N THR A 164 -4.92 -16.89 2.61
CA THR A 164 -3.74 -16.58 3.41
C THR A 164 -4.01 -15.39 4.33
N GLU A 165 -3.20 -15.19 5.35
CA GLU A 165 -3.29 -13.97 6.18
C GLU A 165 -3.25 -12.69 5.34
N ARG A 166 -2.43 -12.69 4.30
CA ARG A 166 -2.29 -11.58 3.36
C ARG A 166 -3.60 -11.34 2.58
N SER A 167 -4.17 -12.39 2.00
CA SER A 167 -5.44 -12.32 1.26
C SER A 167 -6.60 -11.88 2.15
N GLN A 168 -6.64 -12.32 3.41
CA GLN A 168 -7.63 -11.89 4.40
C GLN A 168 -7.51 -10.39 4.71
N LYS A 169 -6.30 -9.85 4.85
CA LYS A 169 -6.07 -8.41 5.04
C LYS A 169 -6.50 -7.58 3.83
N VAL A 170 -6.19 -8.06 2.62
CA VAL A 170 -6.66 -7.44 1.37
C VAL A 170 -8.18 -7.46 1.30
N LEU A 171 -8.82 -8.58 1.66
CA LEU A 171 -10.28 -8.69 1.72
C LEU A 171 -10.90 -7.69 2.71
N PHE A 172 -10.31 -7.49 3.90
CA PHE A 172 -10.75 -6.47 4.83
C PHE A 172 -10.83 -5.10 4.16
N VAL A 173 -9.75 -4.67 3.51
CA VAL A 173 -9.69 -3.37 2.85
C VAL A 173 -10.69 -3.28 1.70
N ALA A 174 -10.85 -4.35 0.92
CA ALA A 174 -11.80 -4.41 -0.18
C ALA A 174 -13.26 -4.27 0.28
N ILE A 175 -13.65 -4.96 1.37
CA ILE A 175 -14.98 -4.81 1.98
C ILE A 175 -15.18 -3.38 2.49
N ALA A 176 -14.23 -2.85 3.26
CA ALA A 176 -14.31 -1.51 3.83
C ALA A 176 -14.49 -0.46 2.71
N ARG A 177 -13.63 -0.46 1.69
CA ARG A 177 -13.73 0.46 0.54
C ARG A 177 -15.04 0.32 -0.23
N THR A 178 -15.54 -0.92 -0.38
CA THR A 178 -16.82 -1.19 -1.02
C THR A 178 -17.99 -0.57 -0.25
N LEU A 179 -17.89 -0.50 1.07
CA LEU A 179 -18.88 0.11 1.95
C LEU A 179 -18.69 1.63 2.16
N GLY A 180 -17.73 2.24 1.47
CA GLY A 180 -17.45 3.68 1.56
C GLY A 180 -16.57 4.08 2.75
N ILE A 181 -15.93 3.13 3.40
CA ILE A 181 -15.00 3.35 4.51
C ILE A 181 -13.59 3.46 3.93
N PRO A 182 -12.91 4.63 4.06
CA PRO A 182 -11.52 4.72 3.62
C PRO A 182 -10.64 3.77 4.42
N ALA A 183 -9.98 2.86 3.72
CA ALA A 183 -9.16 1.83 4.35
C ALA A 183 -7.92 1.52 3.52
N ARG A 184 -6.87 1.03 4.21
CA ARG A 184 -5.60 0.65 3.59
C ARG A 184 -4.90 -0.44 4.40
N LEU A 185 -3.91 -1.06 3.78
CA LEU A 185 -2.80 -1.65 4.51
C LEU A 185 -1.75 -0.57 4.72
N ASN A 186 -1.26 -0.44 5.94
CA ASN A 186 -0.19 0.49 6.25
C ASN A 186 1.03 0.15 5.36
N PRO A 187 1.60 1.11 4.64
CA PRO A 187 2.67 0.82 3.68
C PRO A 187 3.94 0.27 4.32
N ASP A 188 4.19 0.57 5.60
CA ASP A 188 5.41 0.19 6.29
C ASP A 188 5.32 -1.19 6.94
N ASN A 189 4.19 -1.52 7.54
CA ASN A 189 4.02 -2.69 8.41
C ASN A 189 2.86 -3.61 8.01
N LYS A 190 2.11 -3.26 6.96
CA LYS A 190 0.95 -4.02 6.46
C LYS A 190 -0.16 -4.25 7.49
N VAL A 191 -0.23 -3.38 8.49
CA VAL A 191 -1.35 -3.35 9.44
C VAL A 191 -2.59 -2.81 8.71
N MET A 192 -3.74 -3.45 8.92
CA MET A 192 -5.01 -2.97 8.42
C MET A 192 -5.43 -1.72 9.17
N GLU A 193 -5.73 -0.67 8.41
CA GLU A 193 -6.13 0.63 8.95
C GLU A 193 -7.40 1.13 8.24
N TYR A 194 -8.24 1.85 8.99
CA TYR A 194 -9.37 2.59 8.46
C TYR A 194 -9.39 4.02 8.98
N TRP A 195 -10.02 4.92 8.22
CA TRP A 195 -10.04 6.34 8.51
C TRP A 195 -11.15 6.70 9.48
N VAL A 196 -10.79 7.36 10.58
CA VAL A 196 -11.72 7.91 11.56
C VAL A 196 -11.11 9.15 12.23
N LYS A 197 -11.91 10.19 12.46
CA LYS A 197 -11.48 11.42 13.16
C LYS A 197 -10.15 11.98 12.60
N ASP A 198 -10.10 12.12 11.28
CA ASP A 198 -8.99 12.72 10.54
C ASP A 198 -7.64 11.98 10.64
N GLN A 199 -7.68 10.69 10.93
CA GLN A 199 -6.49 9.83 10.93
C GLN A 199 -6.80 8.38 10.57
N PHE A 200 -5.80 7.65 10.10
CA PHE A 200 -5.85 6.20 10.00
C PHE A 200 -5.58 5.57 11.35
N VAL A 201 -6.47 4.66 11.75
CA VAL A 201 -6.32 3.89 13.00
C VAL A 201 -6.23 2.41 12.70
N PRO A 202 -5.42 1.64 13.45
CA PRO A 202 -5.36 0.19 13.32
C PRO A 202 -6.70 -0.47 13.64
N VAL A 203 -7.03 -1.53 12.91
CA VAL A 203 -8.21 -2.37 13.17
C VAL A 203 -8.08 -3.12 14.49
N LEU A 204 -6.88 -3.63 14.76
CA LEU A 204 -6.58 -4.36 15.99
C LEU A 204 -5.96 -3.42 17.01
N LYS A 205 -6.60 -3.29 18.15
CA LYS A 205 -6.12 -2.42 19.26
C LYS A 205 -4.71 -2.75 19.75
N GLN A 206 -4.31 -4.00 19.68
CA GLN A 206 -2.94 -4.44 20.04
C GLN A 206 -1.86 -3.87 19.12
N GLN A 207 -2.26 -3.24 18.02
CA GLN A 207 -1.37 -2.57 17.06
C GLN A 207 -1.39 -1.04 17.23
N GLU A 208 -2.20 -0.52 18.17
CA GLU A 208 -2.10 0.86 18.64
C GLU A 208 -0.78 1.00 19.42
N GLY A 209 -0.08 2.08 19.24
CA GLY A 209 1.22 2.28 19.89
C GLY A 209 2.41 1.98 19.00
N GLY A 210 2.25 2.25 17.71
CA GLY A 210 3.30 2.08 16.72
C GLY A 210 4.62 2.76 17.12
N ALA A 211 5.71 2.18 16.72
CA ALA A 211 7.04 2.70 16.91
C ALA A 211 7.51 3.42 15.64
N VAL A 212 8.38 4.40 15.78
CA VAL A 212 8.96 5.13 14.65
C VAL A 212 10.44 4.81 14.53
N LEU A 213 10.84 4.31 13.36
CA LEU A 213 12.24 4.14 13.00
C LEU A 213 12.64 5.24 12.03
N THR A 214 13.69 5.97 12.37
CA THR A 214 14.37 6.90 11.47
C THR A 214 15.66 6.26 10.98
N LEU A 215 15.68 5.88 9.71
CA LEU A 215 16.91 5.44 9.04
C LEU A 215 17.67 6.64 8.50
N LYS A 216 18.97 6.64 8.68
CA LYS A 216 19.87 7.61 8.06
C LYS A 216 20.91 6.91 7.19
N LYS A 217 21.12 7.42 6.00
CA LYS A 217 22.16 6.97 5.07
C LYS A 217 23.21 8.06 4.89
N GLU A 218 24.36 7.69 4.34
CA GLU A 218 25.36 8.67 3.90
C GLU A 218 24.80 9.54 2.78
N ALA A 219 25.15 10.83 2.77
CA ALA A 219 24.52 11.83 1.89
C ALA A 219 24.54 11.46 0.41
N ASP A 220 25.62 10.85 -0.07
CA ASP A 220 25.81 10.50 -1.48
C ASP A 220 25.43 9.05 -1.82
N ALA A 221 24.98 8.28 -0.82
CA ALA A 221 24.65 6.87 -1.02
C ALA A 221 23.31 6.71 -1.75
N VAL A 222 23.32 5.93 -2.84
CA VAL A 222 22.10 5.53 -3.55
C VAL A 222 21.58 4.24 -2.94
N TRP A 223 20.41 4.30 -2.36
CA TRP A 223 19.76 3.17 -1.70
C TRP A 223 18.50 2.75 -2.44
N ASN A 224 18.58 1.64 -3.15
CA ASN A 224 17.48 1.01 -3.84
C ASN A 224 17.05 -0.25 -3.09
N TYR A 225 15.80 -0.30 -2.65
CA TYR A 225 15.25 -1.42 -1.93
C TYR A 225 15.33 -2.71 -2.77
N TYR A 226 15.66 -3.83 -2.16
CA TYR A 226 15.98 -5.13 -2.77
C TYR A 226 17.23 -5.18 -3.65
N GLN A 227 17.86 -4.05 -3.98
CA GLN A 227 19.10 -4.06 -4.76
C GLN A 227 20.33 -4.01 -3.86
N ASN A 228 20.39 -3.02 -2.98
CA ASN A 228 21.53 -2.81 -2.10
C ASN A 228 21.17 -2.62 -0.63
N TRP A 229 19.88 -2.66 -0.29
CA TRP A 229 19.43 -2.76 1.08
C TRP A 229 18.09 -3.48 1.20
N THR A 230 17.88 -4.13 2.34
CA THR A 230 16.62 -4.75 2.73
C THR A 230 16.42 -4.60 4.23
N MET A 231 15.17 -4.75 4.65
CA MET A 231 14.82 -4.79 6.06
C MET A 231 13.81 -5.90 6.32
N GLY A 232 14.02 -6.67 7.37
CA GLY A 232 13.12 -7.74 7.79
C GLY A 232 12.75 -7.62 9.26
N ARG A 233 11.56 -8.14 9.61
CA ARG A 233 11.09 -8.29 10.99
C ARG A 233 11.22 -9.73 11.43
N LEU A 234 11.66 -9.96 12.67
CA LEU A 234 11.68 -11.28 13.27
C LEU A 234 10.25 -11.76 13.56
N VAL A 235 9.87 -12.87 12.95
CA VAL A 235 8.59 -13.56 13.16
C VAL A 235 8.92 -15.00 13.52
N GLY A 236 8.59 -15.43 14.73
CA GLY A 236 9.09 -16.70 15.25
C GLY A 236 10.61 -16.72 15.29
N ASN A 237 11.23 -17.57 14.47
CA ASN A 237 12.69 -17.73 14.38
C ASN A 237 13.30 -17.19 13.07
N GLU A 238 12.50 -16.54 12.22
CA GLU A 238 12.92 -16.10 10.90
C GLU A 238 12.71 -14.60 10.71
N PHE A 239 13.59 -13.98 9.91
CA PHE A 239 13.40 -12.60 9.50
C PHE A 239 12.61 -12.55 8.18
N VAL A 240 11.37 -12.12 8.29
CA VAL A 240 10.48 -11.88 7.15
C VAL A 240 10.73 -10.49 6.58
N SER A 241 11.05 -10.40 5.29
CA SER A 241 11.31 -9.13 4.63
C SER A 241 10.06 -8.24 4.59
N LEU A 242 10.23 -6.97 4.91
CA LEU A 242 9.20 -5.97 4.70
C LEU A 242 9.16 -5.60 3.21
N ASN A 243 8.01 -5.18 2.72
CA ASN A 243 7.90 -4.58 1.39
C ASN A 243 7.93 -3.05 1.50
N LEU A 244 9.12 -2.48 1.40
CA LEU A 244 9.35 -1.04 1.44
C LEU A 244 9.57 -0.44 0.05
N THR A 245 9.24 -1.18 -1.01
CA THR A 245 9.25 -0.70 -2.39
C THR A 245 8.34 0.52 -2.50
N GLY A 246 8.81 1.58 -3.11
CA GLY A 246 8.03 2.82 -3.22
C GLY A 246 8.16 3.78 -2.02
N ARG A 247 8.85 3.39 -0.94
CA ARG A 247 9.22 4.35 0.11
C ARG A 247 10.36 5.24 -0.37
N SER A 248 10.18 6.54 -0.22
CA SER A 248 11.12 7.55 -0.71
C SER A 248 11.93 8.17 0.41
N TRP A 249 13.23 8.30 0.19
CA TRP A 249 14.13 9.02 1.08
C TRP A 249 13.87 10.51 0.99
N LYS A 250 13.82 11.19 2.12
CA LYS A 250 13.81 12.65 2.22
C LYS A 250 15.27 13.10 2.52
N GLY A 251 16.00 13.41 1.46
CA GLY A 251 17.44 13.63 1.58
C GLY A 251 18.14 12.33 2.00
N ASP A 252 18.78 12.35 3.15
CA ASP A 252 19.47 11.21 3.76
C ASP A 252 18.63 10.42 4.78
N THR A 253 17.37 10.79 4.96
CA THR A 253 16.51 10.25 6.02
C THR A 253 15.28 9.52 5.45
N LEU A 254 14.94 8.36 6.03
CA LEU A 254 13.71 7.63 5.79
C LEU A 254 13.05 7.31 7.13
N GLU A 255 11.82 7.78 7.31
CA GLU A 255 11.01 7.45 8.47
C GLU A 255 10.01 6.33 8.16
N LEU A 256 9.93 5.35 9.04
CA LEU A 256 9.03 4.20 8.96
C LEU A 256 8.20 4.08 10.23
N ALA A 257 6.89 3.90 10.05
CA ALA A 257 5.98 3.54 11.13
C ALA A 257 5.96 2.01 11.27
N LEU A 258 6.51 1.48 12.33
CA LEU A 258 6.67 0.04 12.55
C LEU A 258 5.83 -0.43 13.74
N ILE A 259 5.53 -1.71 13.78
CA ILE A 259 5.02 -2.35 14.99
C ILE A 259 6.19 -2.71 15.90
N PRO A 260 6.02 -2.73 17.21
CA PRO A 260 7.07 -3.16 18.14
C PRO A 260 7.62 -4.54 17.77
N GLY A 261 8.92 -4.73 17.93
CA GLY A 261 9.56 -6.00 17.61
C GLY A 261 11.03 -5.87 17.25
N THR A 262 11.62 -7.01 16.87
CA THR A 262 13.02 -7.09 16.46
C THR A 262 13.13 -7.04 14.94
N TYR A 263 14.02 -6.22 14.47
CA TYR A 263 14.26 -5.95 13.05
C TYR A 263 15.72 -6.19 12.69
N ARG A 264 15.93 -6.55 11.43
CA ARG A 264 17.26 -6.66 10.84
C ARG A 264 17.31 -5.83 9.55
N ILE A 265 18.29 -4.95 9.45
CA ILE A 265 18.63 -4.26 8.20
C ILE A 265 19.89 -4.89 7.63
N ILE A 266 19.88 -5.09 6.32
CA ILE A 266 21.03 -5.58 5.55
C ILE A 266 21.30 -4.55 4.46
N THR A 267 22.56 -4.13 4.35
CA THR A 267 23.04 -3.32 3.23
C THR A 267 24.14 -4.04 2.51
N THR A 268 24.19 -3.90 1.19
CA THR A 268 25.19 -4.56 0.35
C THR A 268 25.85 -3.56 -0.57
N ASN A 269 27.15 -3.76 -0.82
CA ASN A 269 27.89 -3.02 -1.81
C ASN A 269 28.73 -3.97 -2.66
N ARG A 270 28.84 -3.67 -3.95
CA ARG A 270 29.69 -4.44 -4.87
C ARG A 270 31.04 -3.73 -5.01
N LEU A 271 32.09 -4.45 -4.68
CA LEU A 271 33.46 -3.97 -4.82
C LEU A 271 33.90 -3.95 -6.30
N PRO A 272 34.91 -3.14 -6.67
CA PRO A 272 35.42 -3.10 -8.03
C PRO A 272 35.92 -4.43 -8.58
N ASN A 273 36.39 -5.34 -7.70
CA ASN A 273 36.81 -6.68 -8.05
C ASN A 273 35.65 -7.68 -8.28
N GLY A 274 34.38 -7.21 -8.19
CA GLY A 274 33.19 -8.03 -8.34
C GLY A 274 32.71 -8.72 -7.06
N ASN A 275 33.47 -8.70 -5.99
CA ASN A 275 33.04 -9.25 -4.70
C ASN A 275 31.91 -8.40 -4.11
N GLN A 276 31.00 -9.05 -3.38
CA GLN A 276 29.92 -8.39 -2.66
C GLN A 276 30.28 -8.30 -1.17
N PHE A 277 30.12 -7.12 -0.62
CA PHE A 277 30.21 -6.90 0.82
C PHE A 277 28.80 -6.68 1.37
N ALA A 278 28.49 -7.32 2.49
CA ALA A 278 27.23 -7.15 3.20
C ALA A 278 27.49 -6.70 4.63
N TRP A 279 26.71 -5.76 5.09
CA TRP A 279 26.65 -5.35 6.48
C TRP A 279 25.24 -5.58 7.01
N GLU A 280 25.15 -6.11 8.22
CA GLU A 280 23.87 -6.33 8.86
C GLU A 280 23.83 -5.72 10.26
N LYS A 281 22.64 -5.28 10.66
CA LYS A 281 22.36 -4.82 12.02
C LYS A 281 21.00 -5.28 12.46
N THR A 282 20.97 -5.97 13.59
CA THR A 282 19.74 -6.33 14.30
C THR A 282 19.48 -5.35 15.44
N PHE A 283 18.21 -4.96 15.63
CA PHE A 283 17.80 -4.05 16.69
C PHE A 283 16.34 -4.30 17.07
N THR A 284 15.98 -3.93 18.29
CA THR A 284 14.60 -4.02 18.79
C THR A 284 14.03 -2.62 18.95
N ILE A 285 12.75 -2.48 18.62
CA ILE A 285 11.97 -1.26 18.83
C ILE A 285 10.83 -1.60 19.78
N GLU A 286 10.76 -0.86 20.89
CA GLU A 286 9.73 -1.01 21.91
C GLU A 286 8.45 -0.25 21.50
N GLU A 287 7.34 -0.55 22.15
CA GLU A 287 6.06 0.12 21.97
C GLU A 287 6.18 1.62 22.25
N GLY A 288 5.65 2.45 21.36
CA GLY A 288 5.78 3.91 21.44
C GLY A 288 7.20 4.43 21.27
N GLY A 289 8.17 3.54 21.03
CA GLY A 289 9.57 3.87 20.91
C GLY A 289 9.88 4.67 19.63
N GLN A 290 10.83 5.58 19.78
CA GLN A 290 11.48 6.22 18.63
C GLN A 290 12.92 5.73 18.56
N ARG A 291 13.34 5.26 17.40
CA ARG A 291 14.72 4.80 17.22
C ARG A 291 15.31 5.38 15.95
N GLU A 292 16.54 5.83 16.09
CA GLU A 292 17.40 6.20 14.98
C GLU A 292 18.38 5.06 14.70
N ALA A 293 18.50 4.67 13.45
CA ALA A 293 19.53 3.74 13.00
C ALA A 293 20.30 4.37 11.84
N VAL A 294 21.60 4.51 12.04
CA VAL A 294 22.53 4.91 10.99
C VAL A 294 23.03 3.65 10.31
N SER A 295 23.02 3.63 9.01
CA SER A 295 23.53 2.51 8.22
C SER A 295 24.63 3.00 7.28
N TYR A 296 25.70 2.23 7.21
CA TYR A 296 26.89 2.53 6.44
C TYR A 296 26.97 1.60 5.24
N THR A 297 27.24 2.16 4.06
CA THR A 297 27.51 1.37 2.83
C THR A 297 28.98 1.34 2.47
N HIS A 298 29.83 2.11 3.16
CA HIS A 298 31.27 2.15 2.90
C HIS A 298 32.05 1.35 3.92
N LEU A 299 32.89 0.45 3.39
CA LEU A 299 34.11 0.02 4.06
C LEU A 299 35.12 1.15 3.92
N THR A 300 35.40 1.84 5.00
CA THR A 300 36.75 2.36 5.15
C THR A 300 37.67 1.14 5.28
N LEU A 301 38.29 0.74 4.18
CA LEU A 301 39.40 -0.19 4.28
C LEU A 301 40.38 0.41 5.27
N PRO A 302 40.83 -0.33 6.30
CA PRO A 302 41.95 0.15 7.10
C PRO A 302 43.09 0.37 6.11
N THR A 303 43.51 1.62 5.96
CA THR A 303 44.76 1.96 5.28
C THR A 303 45.87 1.37 6.13
N ASN A 304 46.20 0.11 5.90
CA ASN A 304 47.49 -0.38 6.29
C ASN A 304 48.50 0.37 5.42
N SER A 305 49.03 1.43 5.99
CA SER A 305 50.27 2.02 5.53
C SER A 305 51.32 0.88 5.52
N LEU A 306 51.78 0.58 4.32
CA LEU A 306 53.06 -0.09 4.14
C LEU A 306 54.19 0.80 4.66
#